data_c386b70c48c9f64c1a34408650f67282
#
_entry.id   c386b70c48c9f64c1a34408650f67282
#
_cell.length_a   1.000
_cell.length_b   1.000
_cell.length_c   1.000
_cell.angle_alpha   90.00
_cell.angle_beta   90.00
_cell.angle_gamma   90.00
#
_symmetry.space_group_name_H-M   'P 1'
#
loop_
_entity.id
_entity.type
_entity.pdbx_description
1 polymer ?
#
loop_
_entity_poly.entity_id
_entity_poly.type
_entity_poly.pdbx_seq_one_letter_code
_entity_poly.pdbx_strand_id
1 'polypeptide(L)'
;SETNWRYANDSEVSRIIFVNKLDRVGADFLRVVEQIKKVLGAKPLVMCLPIGVEETFSGVVDLLERKAYVWDDSGLPENYVVSDIPEEMRETVEEYREQLVETAIEQDDDLLMAYMEGEEPSVEEIKMCIRKGTIALDFFPTYCGSAFKNKGVQLVLDAVVDYLPSPTEVCLLYTSDAADEKR
;
A
#
# COMPACT_ATOMS: atom_id res chain seq x y z
N SER A 1 -3.10 -14.70 -12.44
CA SER A 1 -2.53 -13.93 -11.29
C SER A 1 -1.64 -14.80 -10.41
N GLU A 2 -2.09 -15.98 -9.99
CA GLU A 2 -1.33 -16.87 -9.09
C GLU A 2 0.01 -17.30 -9.67
N THR A 3 0.06 -17.64 -10.95
CA THR A 3 1.28 -18.03 -11.64
C THR A 3 2.32 -16.91 -11.64
N ASN A 4 1.91 -15.70 -11.98
CA ASN A 4 2.78 -14.52 -11.98
C ASN A 4 3.23 -14.17 -10.56
N TRP A 5 2.35 -14.34 -9.58
CA TRP A 5 2.68 -14.14 -8.18
C TRP A 5 3.76 -15.11 -7.72
N ARG A 6 3.63 -16.37 -8.09
CA ARG A 6 4.63 -17.40 -7.77
C ARG A 6 5.98 -17.09 -8.41
N TYR A 7 6.02 -16.70 -9.67
CA TYR A 7 7.26 -16.30 -10.34
C TYR A 7 7.93 -15.11 -9.64
N ALA A 8 7.15 -14.15 -9.21
CA ALA A 8 7.68 -13.01 -8.47
C ALA A 8 8.21 -13.40 -7.09
N ASN A 9 7.60 -14.39 -6.43
CA ASN A 9 8.12 -14.94 -5.16
C ASN A 9 9.44 -15.68 -5.39
N ASP A 10 9.51 -16.52 -6.41
CA ASP A 10 10.72 -17.29 -6.74
C ASP A 10 11.90 -16.37 -7.09
N SER A 11 11.61 -15.22 -7.66
CA SER A 11 12.61 -14.21 -8.04
C SER A 11 12.84 -13.14 -6.97
N GLU A 12 12.18 -13.25 -5.81
CA GLU A 12 12.28 -12.32 -4.69
C GLU A 12 12.06 -10.84 -5.08
N VAL A 13 11.03 -10.59 -5.89
CA VAL A 13 10.70 -9.26 -6.41
C VAL A 13 9.77 -8.50 -5.47
N SER A 14 10.19 -7.33 -5.01
CA SER A 14 9.33 -6.41 -4.26
C SER A 14 8.16 -5.93 -5.12
N ARG A 15 6.97 -5.83 -4.53
CA ARG A 15 5.73 -5.55 -5.27
C ARG A 15 4.83 -4.58 -4.51
N ILE A 16 4.08 -3.84 -5.30
CA ILE A 16 2.92 -3.06 -4.85
C ILE A 16 1.68 -3.66 -5.52
N ILE A 17 0.59 -3.74 -4.78
CA ILE A 17 -0.69 -4.25 -5.28
C ILE A 17 -1.60 -3.07 -5.57
N PHE A 18 -2.21 -3.08 -6.76
CA PHE A 18 -3.25 -2.12 -7.13
C PHE A 18 -4.54 -2.86 -7.46
N VAL A 19 -5.55 -2.69 -6.62
CA VAL A 19 -6.88 -3.23 -6.85
C VAL A 19 -7.64 -2.28 -7.74
N ASN A 20 -7.74 -2.64 -9.01
CA ASN A 20 -8.29 -1.82 -10.09
C ASN A 20 -9.80 -2.02 -10.27
N LYS A 21 -10.40 -1.16 -11.06
CA LYS A 21 -11.79 -1.26 -11.51
C LYS A 21 -12.83 -1.17 -10.39
N LEU A 22 -12.56 -0.35 -9.37
CA LEU A 22 -13.49 -0.15 -8.26
C LEU A 22 -14.77 0.60 -8.66
N ASP A 23 -14.80 1.20 -9.83
CA ASP A 23 -15.96 1.85 -10.40
C ASP A 23 -16.99 0.90 -11.04
N ARG A 24 -16.65 -0.39 -11.14
CA ARG A 24 -17.52 -1.39 -11.76
C ARG A 24 -18.45 -2.07 -10.78
N VAL A 25 -19.57 -2.56 -11.30
CA VAL A 25 -20.58 -3.33 -10.56
C VAL A 25 -19.92 -4.60 -9.97
N GLY A 26 -20.17 -4.86 -8.69
CA GLY A 26 -19.62 -6.00 -7.97
C GLY A 26 -18.23 -5.74 -7.38
N ALA A 27 -17.67 -4.54 -7.56
CA ALA A 27 -16.38 -4.19 -6.97
C ALA A 27 -16.48 -4.08 -5.44
N ASP A 28 -15.55 -4.76 -4.75
CA ASP A 28 -15.46 -4.77 -3.30
C ASP A 28 -13.98 -4.91 -2.89
N PHE A 29 -13.39 -3.79 -2.50
CA PHE A 29 -11.96 -3.72 -2.18
C PHE A 29 -11.57 -4.65 -1.03
N LEU A 30 -12.30 -4.61 0.08
CA LEU A 30 -11.95 -5.41 1.26
C LEU A 30 -12.10 -6.91 1.01
N ARG A 31 -13.07 -7.30 0.19
CA ARG A 31 -13.20 -8.69 -0.24
C ARG A 31 -12.00 -9.14 -1.06
N VAL A 32 -11.50 -8.29 -1.96
CA VAL A 32 -10.30 -8.58 -2.75
C VAL A 32 -9.07 -8.70 -1.85
N VAL A 33 -8.93 -7.84 -0.86
CA VAL A 33 -7.85 -7.93 0.15
C VAL A 33 -7.87 -9.29 0.86
N GLU A 34 -9.04 -9.75 1.29
CA GLU A 34 -9.18 -11.07 1.91
C GLU A 34 -8.86 -12.21 0.94
N GLN A 35 -9.24 -12.09 -0.32
CA GLN A 35 -8.89 -13.07 -1.34
C GLN A 35 -7.37 -13.13 -1.58
N ILE A 36 -6.68 -12.00 -1.56
CA ILE A 36 -5.22 -11.95 -1.68
C ILE A 36 -4.57 -12.74 -0.54
N LYS A 37 -5.04 -12.56 0.67
CA LYS A 37 -4.56 -13.33 1.84
C LYS A 37 -4.76 -14.84 1.67
N LYS A 38 -5.96 -15.25 1.27
CA LYS A 38 -6.36 -16.66 1.19
C LYS A 38 -5.77 -17.38 -0.01
N VAL A 39 -5.81 -16.77 -1.18
CA VAL A 39 -5.43 -17.40 -2.45
C VAL A 39 -3.94 -17.30 -2.71
N LEU A 40 -3.34 -16.14 -2.46
CA LEU A 40 -1.91 -15.90 -2.72
C LEU A 40 -1.03 -16.18 -1.49
N GLY A 41 -1.62 -16.34 -0.32
CA GLY A 41 -0.86 -16.49 0.93
C GLY A 41 0.00 -15.26 1.23
N ALA A 42 -0.37 -14.11 0.68
CA ALA A 42 0.35 -12.86 0.84
C ALA A 42 -0.17 -12.05 2.03
N LYS A 43 0.66 -11.13 2.52
CA LYS A 43 0.28 -10.17 3.55
C LYS A 43 0.10 -8.79 2.92
N PRO A 44 -1.11 -8.44 2.45
CA PRO A 44 -1.36 -7.11 1.91
C PRO A 44 -1.36 -6.08 3.04
N LEU A 45 -0.65 -4.97 2.83
CA LEU A 45 -0.65 -3.83 3.72
C LEU A 45 -1.57 -2.77 3.14
N VAL A 46 -2.78 -2.62 3.68
CA VAL A 46 -3.76 -1.66 3.18
C VAL A 46 -3.26 -0.24 3.40
N MET A 47 -3.07 0.50 2.32
CA MET A 47 -2.53 1.87 2.34
C MET A 47 -3.59 2.93 2.15
N CYS A 48 -4.73 2.59 1.55
CA CYS A 48 -5.86 3.49 1.34
C CYS A 48 -7.18 2.74 1.35
N LEU A 49 -8.26 3.47 1.55
CA LEU A 49 -9.62 2.94 1.49
C LEU A 49 -10.42 3.69 0.41
N PRO A 50 -11.31 3.00 -0.33
CA PRO A 50 -12.13 3.67 -1.35
C PRO A 50 -13.22 4.54 -0.74
N ILE A 51 -13.52 5.66 -1.40
CA ILE A 51 -14.65 6.52 -1.09
C ILE A 51 -15.77 6.19 -2.10
N GLY A 52 -16.89 5.68 -1.59
CA GLY A 52 -17.99 5.20 -2.41
C GLY A 52 -17.76 3.78 -2.93
N VAL A 53 -18.76 3.25 -3.58
CA VAL A 53 -18.76 1.89 -4.14
C VAL A 53 -19.33 1.92 -5.55
N GLU A 54 -18.78 1.10 -6.45
CA GLU A 54 -19.27 0.98 -7.82
C GLU A 54 -19.39 2.34 -8.54
N GLU A 55 -20.59 2.70 -8.97
CA GLU A 55 -20.85 3.97 -9.68
C GLU A 55 -20.59 5.21 -8.80
N THR A 56 -20.69 5.07 -7.48
CA THR A 56 -20.44 6.17 -6.55
C THR A 56 -18.96 6.30 -6.14
N PHE A 57 -18.09 5.42 -6.63
CA PHE A 57 -16.65 5.51 -6.39
C PHE A 57 -16.11 6.84 -6.90
N SER A 58 -15.61 7.67 -5.99
CA SER A 58 -15.15 9.04 -6.29
C SER A 58 -13.70 9.31 -5.93
N GLY A 59 -13.10 8.48 -5.10
CA GLY A 59 -11.75 8.73 -4.65
C GLY A 59 -11.29 7.75 -3.60
N VAL A 60 -10.23 8.13 -2.89
CA VAL A 60 -9.61 7.30 -1.86
C VAL A 60 -9.21 8.13 -0.64
N VAL A 61 -9.21 7.49 0.52
CA VAL A 61 -8.61 8.03 1.74
C VAL A 61 -7.22 7.44 1.91
N ASP A 62 -6.21 8.28 1.93
CA ASP A 62 -4.85 7.88 2.28
C ASP A 62 -4.76 7.68 3.80
N LEU A 63 -4.52 6.46 4.24
CA LEU A 63 -4.45 6.11 5.65
C LEU A 63 -3.23 6.71 6.34
N LEU A 64 -2.14 6.86 5.63
CA LEU A 64 -0.90 7.37 6.19
C LEU A 64 -0.99 8.86 6.54
N GLU A 65 -1.46 9.67 5.58
CA GLU A 65 -1.61 11.12 5.72
C GLU A 65 -2.95 11.53 6.34
N ARG A 66 -3.91 10.63 6.45
CA ARG A 66 -5.29 10.89 6.91
C ARG A 66 -5.99 11.97 6.08
N LYS A 67 -5.88 11.86 4.76
CA LYS A 67 -6.47 12.80 3.81
C LYS A 67 -7.31 12.07 2.77
N ALA A 68 -8.39 12.70 2.35
CA ALA A 68 -9.22 12.22 1.25
C ALA A 68 -8.82 12.89 -0.06
N TYR A 69 -8.68 12.08 -1.11
CA TYR A 69 -8.43 12.52 -2.48
C TYR A 69 -9.65 12.17 -3.30
N VAL A 70 -10.35 13.19 -3.78
CA VAL A 70 -11.58 13.03 -4.56
C VAL A 70 -11.37 13.60 -5.95
N TRP A 71 -11.55 12.77 -6.97
CA TRP A 71 -11.42 13.16 -8.38
C TRP A 71 -12.78 13.55 -8.95
N ASP A 72 -12.77 14.49 -9.88
CA ASP A 72 -13.95 14.80 -10.71
C ASP A 72 -14.10 13.76 -11.84
N ASP A 73 -15.18 13.91 -12.63
CA ASP A 73 -15.46 12.99 -13.74
C ASP A 73 -14.81 13.40 -15.07
N SER A 74 -13.86 14.35 -15.04
CA SER A 74 -13.12 14.77 -16.24
C SER A 74 -12.20 13.70 -16.81
N GLY A 75 -11.81 12.74 -15.98
CA GLY A 75 -10.83 11.72 -16.33
C GLY A 75 -9.39 12.22 -16.34
N LEU A 76 -9.14 13.44 -15.86
CA LEU A 76 -7.79 14.00 -15.75
C LEU A 76 -7.19 13.64 -14.38
N PRO A 77 -5.97 13.06 -14.36
CA PRO A 77 -5.36 12.61 -13.12
C PRO A 77 -5.02 13.74 -12.14
N GLU A 78 -4.82 14.94 -12.63
CA GLU A 78 -4.52 16.14 -11.83
C GLU A 78 -5.77 16.80 -11.22
N ASN A 79 -6.96 16.45 -11.70
CA ASN A 79 -8.22 17.06 -11.25
C ASN A 79 -8.76 16.36 -10.01
N TYR A 80 -8.09 16.56 -8.89
CA TYR A 80 -8.56 16.05 -7.60
C TYR A 80 -8.53 17.15 -6.54
N VAL A 81 -9.37 16.98 -5.54
CA VAL A 81 -9.43 17.85 -4.37
C VAL A 81 -8.97 17.05 -3.15
N VAL A 82 -8.08 17.64 -2.36
CA VAL A 82 -7.67 17.08 -1.07
C VAL A 82 -8.60 17.66 0.00
N SER A 83 -9.21 16.79 0.77
CA SER A 83 -10.15 17.17 1.81
C SER A 83 -9.97 16.33 3.08
N ASP A 84 -10.71 16.68 4.13
CA ASP A 84 -10.77 15.88 5.33
C ASP A 84 -11.46 14.54 5.08
N ILE A 85 -11.20 13.59 5.96
CA ILE A 85 -11.82 12.27 5.91
C ILE A 85 -13.34 12.43 6.06
N PRO A 86 -14.15 11.80 5.17
CA PRO A 86 -15.60 11.78 5.36
C PRO A 86 -16.00 11.27 6.74
N GLU A 87 -16.96 11.94 7.37
CA GLU A 87 -17.35 11.63 8.76
C GLU A 87 -17.72 10.18 8.97
N GLU A 88 -18.45 9.60 8.02
CA GLU A 88 -18.87 8.20 8.04
C GLU A 88 -17.73 7.18 7.93
N MET A 89 -16.55 7.62 7.47
CA MET A 89 -15.37 6.77 7.31
C MET A 89 -14.35 6.89 8.44
N ARG A 90 -14.50 7.85 9.34
CA ARG A 90 -13.48 8.15 10.35
C ARG A 90 -13.10 6.96 11.20
N GLU A 91 -14.08 6.25 11.71
CA GLU A 91 -13.85 5.06 12.55
C GLU A 91 -13.10 3.98 11.79
N THR A 92 -13.56 3.66 10.59
CA THR A 92 -12.92 2.65 9.73
C THR A 92 -11.50 3.04 9.35
N VAL A 93 -11.29 4.31 9.01
CA VAL A 93 -9.96 4.83 8.66
C VAL A 93 -8.99 4.71 9.83
N GLU A 94 -9.40 5.07 11.04
CA GLU A 94 -8.52 4.93 12.22
C GLU A 94 -8.22 3.48 12.53
N GLU A 95 -9.18 2.58 12.40
CA GLU A 95 -8.97 1.13 12.58
C GLU A 95 -7.92 0.58 11.59
N TYR A 96 -8.07 0.88 10.31
CA TYR A 96 -7.13 0.41 9.29
C TYR A 96 -5.77 1.10 9.39
N ARG A 97 -5.75 2.37 9.79
CA ARG A 97 -4.49 3.08 10.05
C ARG A 97 -3.72 2.49 11.21
N GLU A 98 -4.39 2.14 12.28
CA GLU A 98 -3.77 1.47 13.42
C GLU A 98 -3.13 0.14 12.99
N GLN A 99 -3.83 -0.68 12.21
CA GLN A 99 -3.28 -1.92 11.64
C GLN A 99 -2.07 -1.66 10.75
N LEU A 100 -2.11 -0.62 9.92
CA LEU A 100 -1.01 -0.21 9.06
C LEU A 100 0.23 0.16 9.89
N VAL A 101 0.07 1.01 10.88
CA VAL A 101 1.16 1.47 11.74
C VAL A 101 1.77 0.30 12.51
N GLU A 102 0.97 -0.50 13.17
CA GLU A 102 1.42 -1.67 13.95
C GLU A 102 2.21 -2.66 13.09
N THR A 103 1.72 -2.93 11.89
CA THR A 103 2.40 -3.84 10.96
C THR A 103 3.72 -3.25 10.46
N ALA A 104 3.74 -1.97 10.12
CA ALA A 104 4.94 -1.31 9.59
C ALA A 104 6.06 -1.22 10.63
N ILE A 105 5.76 -0.79 11.84
CA ILE A 105 6.77 -0.57 12.88
C ILE A 105 7.39 -1.85 13.43
N GLU A 106 6.85 -3.02 13.14
CA GLU A 106 7.51 -4.30 13.44
C GLU A 106 8.88 -4.42 12.76
N GLN A 107 9.15 -3.59 11.74
CA GLN A 107 10.44 -3.54 11.06
C GLN A 107 11.53 -2.79 11.85
N ASP A 108 11.17 -2.09 12.93
CA ASP A 108 12.10 -1.30 13.76
C ASP A 108 11.75 -1.49 15.23
N ASP A 109 12.64 -2.17 15.97
CA ASP A 109 12.41 -2.52 17.37
C ASP A 109 12.30 -1.27 18.27
N ASP A 110 13.04 -0.21 17.99
CA ASP A 110 13.01 1.01 18.77
C ASP A 110 11.68 1.74 18.60
N LEU A 111 11.15 1.82 17.37
CA LEU A 111 9.85 2.39 17.09
C LEU A 111 8.72 1.55 17.70
N LEU A 112 8.83 0.23 17.64
CA LEU A 112 7.85 -0.66 18.24
C LEU A 112 7.79 -0.47 19.76
N MET A 113 8.93 -0.40 20.42
CA MET A 113 9.00 -0.16 21.87
C MET A 113 8.41 1.21 22.24
N ALA A 114 8.77 2.26 21.52
CA ALA A 114 8.24 3.60 21.72
C ALA A 114 6.70 3.65 21.55
N TYR A 115 6.19 2.94 20.54
CA TYR A 115 4.75 2.84 20.30
C TYR A 115 4.01 2.13 21.45
N MET A 116 4.60 1.07 22.00
CA MET A 116 4.05 0.38 23.16
C MET A 116 4.03 1.25 24.43
N GLU A 117 4.91 2.24 24.51
CA GLU A 117 4.96 3.23 25.59
C GLU A 117 4.02 4.43 25.34
N GLY A 118 3.29 4.45 24.22
CA GLY A 118 2.32 5.48 23.86
C GLY A 118 2.86 6.58 22.94
N GLU A 119 4.06 6.45 22.41
CA GLU A 119 4.64 7.39 21.45
C GLU A 119 4.26 7.00 20.01
N GLU A 120 3.52 7.88 19.32
CA GLU A 120 3.21 7.66 17.91
C GLU A 120 4.43 7.95 17.02
N PRO A 121 4.76 7.04 16.08
CA PRO A 121 5.81 7.31 15.10
C PRO A 121 5.37 8.42 14.14
N SER A 122 6.35 9.17 13.61
CA SER A 122 6.09 10.15 12.56
C SER A 122 5.74 9.47 11.23
N VAL A 123 5.11 10.21 10.32
CA VAL A 123 4.80 9.72 8.97
C VAL A 123 6.07 9.26 8.26
N GLU A 124 7.17 10.00 8.38
CA GLU A 124 8.46 9.63 7.77
C GLU A 124 9.04 8.32 8.34
N GLU A 125 8.93 8.12 9.64
CA GLU A 125 9.34 6.88 10.29
C GLU A 125 8.51 5.69 9.83
N ILE A 126 7.19 5.86 9.70
CA ILE A 126 6.30 4.84 9.17
C ILE A 126 6.65 4.51 7.72
N LYS A 127 6.92 5.51 6.88
CA LYS A 127 7.34 5.31 5.49
C LYS A 127 8.64 4.51 5.39
N MET A 128 9.62 4.80 6.22
CA MET A 128 10.87 4.03 6.29
C MET A 128 10.59 2.56 6.60
N CYS A 129 9.74 2.29 7.57
CA CYS A 129 9.34 0.93 7.93
C CYS A 129 8.60 0.22 6.79
N ILE A 130 7.69 0.92 6.11
CA ILE A 130 6.97 0.36 4.96
C ILE A 130 7.94 -0.01 3.85
N ARG A 131 8.89 0.86 3.53
CA ARG A 131 9.92 0.58 2.53
C ARG A 131 10.74 -0.65 2.91
N LYS A 132 11.20 -0.72 4.14
CA LYS A 132 12.00 -1.84 4.65
C LYS A 132 11.26 -3.17 4.54
N GLY A 133 10.02 -3.23 4.99
CA GLY A 133 9.20 -4.44 4.92
C GLY A 133 8.82 -4.83 3.49
N THR A 134 8.62 -3.86 2.60
CA THR A 134 8.35 -4.10 1.19
C THR A 134 9.55 -4.72 0.49
N ILE A 135 10.74 -4.22 0.73
CA ILE A 135 11.99 -4.75 0.17
C ILE A 135 12.29 -6.14 0.75
N ALA A 136 12.00 -6.35 2.04
CA ALA A 136 12.16 -7.64 2.71
C ALA A 136 11.09 -8.68 2.32
N LEU A 137 10.09 -8.32 1.53
CA LEU A 137 8.95 -9.16 1.15
C LEU A 137 8.07 -9.61 2.34
N ASP A 138 8.10 -8.87 3.42
CA ASP A 138 7.28 -9.15 4.60
C ASP A 138 5.82 -8.79 4.41
N PHE A 139 5.57 -7.76 3.59
CA PHE A 139 4.23 -7.33 3.21
C PHE A 139 4.26 -6.60 1.88
N PHE A 140 3.07 -6.33 1.34
CA PHE A 140 2.90 -5.69 0.02
C PHE A 140 1.95 -4.51 0.14
N PRO A 141 2.44 -3.25 -0.02
CA PRO A 141 1.56 -2.08 -0.01
C PRO A 141 0.42 -2.25 -1.02
N THR A 142 -0.81 -2.07 -0.57
CA THR A 142 -2.01 -2.35 -1.34
C THR A 142 -2.84 -1.09 -1.48
N TYR A 143 -3.04 -0.68 -2.72
CA TYR A 143 -3.82 0.49 -3.12
C TYR A 143 -5.05 0.09 -3.90
N CYS A 144 -5.93 1.04 -4.12
CA CYS A 144 -7.17 0.82 -4.85
C CYS A 144 -7.52 2.02 -5.72
N GLY A 145 -8.31 1.79 -6.74
CA GLY A 145 -8.76 2.84 -7.63
C GLY A 145 -9.38 2.36 -8.92
N SER A 146 -9.44 3.27 -9.88
CA SER A 146 -9.84 2.98 -11.25
C SER A 146 -8.84 3.64 -12.21
N ALA A 147 -7.99 2.85 -12.83
CA ALA A 147 -6.99 3.35 -13.78
C ALA A 147 -7.65 3.97 -15.02
N PHE A 148 -8.75 3.40 -15.48
CA PHE A 148 -9.51 3.94 -16.62
C PHE A 148 -10.05 5.35 -16.37
N LYS A 149 -10.52 5.62 -15.15
CA LYS A 149 -11.02 6.93 -14.72
C LYS A 149 -9.93 7.82 -14.10
N ASN A 150 -8.69 7.39 -14.07
CA ASN A 150 -7.56 8.06 -13.43
C ASN A 150 -7.79 8.43 -11.95
N LYS A 151 -8.55 7.59 -11.23
CA LYS A 151 -8.84 7.80 -9.80
C LYS A 151 -7.97 6.87 -8.95
N GLY A 152 -7.15 7.43 -8.06
CA GLY A 152 -6.28 6.68 -7.16
C GLY A 152 -4.91 6.30 -7.73
N VAL A 153 -4.64 6.55 -9.00
CA VAL A 153 -3.38 6.17 -9.67
C VAL A 153 -2.19 6.97 -9.13
N GLN A 154 -2.40 8.23 -8.79
CA GLN A 154 -1.33 9.11 -8.30
C GLN A 154 -0.67 8.56 -7.03
N LEU A 155 -1.46 8.04 -6.08
CA LEU A 155 -0.94 7.45 -4.86
C LEU A 155 -0.06 6.22 -5.13
N VAL A 156 -0.44 5.41 -6.11
CA VAL A 156 0.35 4.23 -6.52
C VAL A 156 1.68 4.65 -7.14
N LEU A 157 1.68 5.68 -7.99
CA LEU A 157 2.91 6.19 -8.61
C LEU A 157 3.87 6.74 -7.56
N ASP A 158 3.36 7.49 -6.60
CA ASP A 158 4.16 7.97 -5.47
C ASP A 158 4.71 6.81 -4.64
N ALA A 159 3.93 5.77 -4.43
CA ALA A 159 4.34 4.57 -3.70
C ALA A 159 5.45 3.78 -4.42
N VAL A 160 5.45 3.74 -5.73
CA VAL A 160 6.53 3.14 -6.52
C VAL A 160 7.86 3.83 -6.21
N VAL A 161 7.86 5.14 -6.16
CA VAL A 161 9.06 5.94 -5.83
C VAL A 161 9.45 5.74 -4.36
N ASP A 162 8.48 5.74 -3.45
CA ASP A 162 8.74 5.72 -2.01
C ASP A 162 9.14 4.34 -1.47
N TYR A 163 8.60 3.25 -2.02
CA TYR A 163 8.69 1.93 -1.40
C TYR A 163 9.38 0.84 -2.22
N LEU A 164 9.51 0.99 -3.52
CA LEU A 164 10.21 0.01 -4.33
C LEU A 164 11.71 0.33 -4.42
N PRO A 165 12.58 -0.71 -4.45
CA PRO A 165 14.01 -0.49 -4.58
C PRO A 165 14.36 0.00 -5.99
N SER A 166 15.40 0.81 -6.10
CA SER A 166 15.96 1.19 -7.40
C SER A 166 16.69 0.00 -8.03
N PRO A 167 16.90 0.00 -9.37
CA PRO A 167 17.71 -1.04 -10.03
C PRO A 167 19.11 -1.17 -9.44
N THR A 168 19.71 -0.07 -8.99
CA THR A 168 21.03 -0.04 -8.38
C THR A 168 21.04 -0.77 -7.02
N GLU A 169 20.02 -0.58 -6.20
CA GLU A 169 19.86 -1.28 -4.93
C GLU A 169 19.70 -2.79 -5.12
N VAL A 170 18.94 -3.22 -6.12
CA VAL A 170 18.75 -4.64 -6.47
C VAL A 170 20.08 -5.26 -6.92
N CYS A 171 20.86 -4.59 -7.74
CA CYS A 171 22.17 -5.07 -8.18
C CYS A 171 23.16 -5.25 -7.02
N LEU A 172 23.14 -4.35 -6.04
CA LEU A 172 24.00 -4.45 -4.84
C LEU A 172 23.62 -5.63 -3.97
N LEU A 173 22.33 -5.96 -3.83
CA LEU A 173 21.86 -7.14 -3.11
C LEU A 173 22.35 -8.42 -3.76
N TYR A 174 22.23 -8.56 -5.08
CA TYR A 174 22.73 -9.72 -5.81
C TYR A 174 24.26 -9.90 -5.72
N THR A 175 25.02 -8.81 -5.71
CA THR A 175 26.48 -8.88 -5.56
C THR A 175 26.93 -9.25 -4.15
N SER A 176 26.18 -8.90 -3.12
CA SER A 176 26.50 -9.30 -1.73
C SER A 176 26.21 -10.79 -1.50
N ASP A 177 25.11 -11.31 -2.02
CA ASP A 177 24.76 -12.72 -1.92
C ASP A 177 25.77 -13.61 -2.68
N ALA A 178 26.21 -13.18 -3.86
CA ALA A 178 27.24 -13.88 -4.63
C ALA A 178 28.62 -13.89 -3.96
N ALA A 179 28.91 -12.94 -3.07
CA ALA A 179 30.14 -12.89 -2.27
C ALA A 179 30.12 -13.84 -1.07
N ASP A 180 28.93 -14.08 -0.50
CA ASP A 180 28.74 -15.01 0.63
C ASP A 180 28.75 -16.48 0.19
N GLU A 181 28.33 -16.80 -1.01
CA GLU A 181 28.41 -18.17 -1.56
C GLU A 181 29.85 -18.65 -1.88
N LYS A 182 30.83 -17.77 -1.86
CA LYS A 182 32.24 -18.07 -2.15
C LYS A 182 33.12 -18.25 -0.91
N ARG A 183 32.52 -18.28 0.25
CA ARG A 183 33.18 -18.54 1.53
C ARG A 183 32.74 -19.88 2.07
#